data_c824e77e4673aeac3c5aefe51086cbcc
#
_entry.id   c824e77e4673aeac3c5aefe51086cbcc
#
_cell.length_a   1.000
_cell.length_b   1.000
_cell.length_c   1.000
_cell.angle_alpha   90.00
_cell.angle_beta   90.00
_cell.angle_gamma   90.00
#
_symmetry.space_group_name_H-M   'P 1'
#
loop_
_entity.id
_entity.type
_entity.pdbx_description
1 polymer ?
#
loop_
_entity_poly.entity_id
_entity_poly.type
_entity_poly.pdbx_seq_one_letter_code
_entity_poly.pdbx_strand_id
1 'polypeptide(L)'
;MILPSKPSLFQPDGDRIQLSDGSVSVSVGTDNGLIKEYIVDGVSMLSENTGELLVIRDDEDPWGMTKSSYRSVIGSFALADPARAGKIAGLQTPLAPVRIIEQGEVRTVAEAIFTYEQSAAIVRYCFENASKRLQVKIKLQWMQPDRMIKFSLKSALSQTECYGQTVFGREKTVPDGRESVFQKWVAVADAQYAVSVINTGIYAHDYCDNELRMTLLHSPAYCAHPIDDLQILPNDRYMPRIDIGERSFDFVIRAGEKDDLLANIDREAQIENESPFALSYYPSGKGGTAGGGMHLNNSSIILSAFTKEKNGYLIRLFNPLPQQESAHLTFPAAKAKADLLFQPFEIKTLLLKDGIFREVLLDGSDKE
;
A
#
# COMPACT_ATOMS: atom_id res chain seq x y z
N MET A 1 -14.97 3.00 31.90
CA MET A 1 -15.72 3.25 30.63
C MET A 1 -15.59 4.74 30.38
N ILE A 2 -14.68 5.15 29.49
CA ILE A 2 -14.53 6.56 29.08
C ILE A 2 -15.59 6.78 28.01
N LEU A 3 -16.59 7.58 28.30
CA LEU A 3 -17.59 7.99 27.30
C LEU A 3 -16.85 8.83 26.25
N PRO A 4 -17.02 8.53 24.96
CA PRO A 4 -16.46 9.37 23.92
C PRO A 4 -17.01 10.78 24.09
N SER A 5 -16.12 11.77 24.11
CA SER A 5 -16.52 13.18 24.02
C SER A 5 -17.37 13.35 22.76
N LYS A 6 -18.42 14.17 22.82
CA LYS A 6 -19.23 14.52 21.65
C LYS A 6 -18.27 14.94 20.53
N PRO A 7 -18.39 14.40 19.31
CA PRO A 7 -17.59 14.87 18.20
C PRO A 7 -17.88 16.37 18.03
N SER A 8 -16.89 17.20 18.30
CA SER A 8 -16.94 18.57 17.84
C SER A 8 -16.94 18.47 16.32
N LEU A 9 -17.98 18.99 15.67
CA LEU A 9 -17.99 19.20 14.22
C LEU A 9 -16.94 20.29 13.95
N PHE A 10 -15.68 19.88 13.83
CA PHE A 10 -14.62 20.78 13.44
C PHE A 10 -14.85 21.17 11.99
N GLN A 11 -15.18 22.43 11.78
CA GLN A 11 -15.10 23.01 10.45
C GLN A 11 -13.65 23.42 10.21
N PRO A 12 -13.08 23.13 9.03
CA PRO A 12 -11.75 23.59 8.69
C PRO A 12 -11.69 25.11 8.76
N ASP A 13 -10.61 25.62 9.32
CA ASP A 13 -10.30 27.03 9.31
C ASP A 13 -9.50 27.34 8.03
N GLY A 14 -10.10 28.10 7.11
CA GLY A 14 -9.48 28.45 5.83
C GLY A 14 -9.64 27.43 4.70
N ASP A 15 -8.66 27.41 3.80
CA ASP A 15 -8.65 26.64 2.53
C ASP A 15 -8.13 25.21 2.67
N ARG A 16 -7.71 24.79 3.88
CA ARG A 16 -7.11 23.46 4.12
C ARG A 16 -7.39 22.93 5.52
N ILE A 17 -7.39 21.60 5.63
CA ILE A 17 -7.33 20.88 6.90
C ILE A 17 -5.86 20.56 7.15
N GLN A 18 -5.31 21.01 8.28
CA GLN A 18 -3.95 20.75 8.68
C GLN A 18 -3.88 19.54 9.62
N LEU A 19 -2.99 18.60 9.29
CA LEU A 19 -2.68 17.40 10.06
C LEU A 19 -1.17 17.42 10.34
N SER A 20 -0.76 17.61 11.60
CA SER A 20 0.66 17.78 11.93
C SER A 20 0.97 17.34 13.34
N ASP A 21 2.18 16.80 13.54
CA ASP A 21 2.74 16.46 14.86
C ASP A 21 4.08 17.17 15.15
N GLY A 22 4.44 18.14 14.31
CA GLY A 22 5.67 18.92 14.43
C GLY A 22 6.85 18.36 13.61
N SER A 23 6.92 17.07 13.36
CA SER A 23 7.92 16.45 12.47
C SER A 23 7.39 16.18 11.07
N VAL A 24 6.09 15.93 10.98
CA VAL A 24 5.36 15.73 9.72
C VAL A 24 4.18 16.69 9.65
N SER A 25 4.00 17.27 8.50
CA SER A 25 2.88 18.15 8.18
C SER A 25 2.21 17.68 6.90
N VAL A 26 0.93 17.34 6.99
CA VAL A 26 0.07 17.02 5.84
C VAL A 26 -1.07 18.00 5.83
N SER A 27 -1.41 18.56 4.67
CA SER A 27 -2.63 19.35 4.54
C SER A 27 -3.51 18.85 3.40
N VAL A 28 -4.83 18.90 3.60
CA VAL A 28 -5.84 18.51 2.62
C VAL A 28 -6.66 19.75 2.26
N GLY A 29 -6.77 20.05 0.97
CA GLY A 29 -7.52 21.20 0.47
C GLY A 29 -9.03 21.07 0.73
N THR A 30 -9.67 22.13 1.20
CA THR A 30 -11.13 22.16 1.37
C THR A 30 -11.85 22.46 0.06
N ASP A 31 -11.14 23.01 -0.90
CA ASP A 31 -11.60 23.38 -2.24
C ASP A 31 -11.63 22.20 -3.22
N ASN A 32 -10.72 21.24 -3.06
CA ASN A 32 -10.57 20.12 -4.01
C ASN A 32 -10.44 18.75 -3.35
N GLY A 33 -10.28 18.66 -2.02
CA GLY A 33 -10.14 17.40 -1.28
C GLY A 33 -8.82 16.66 -1.46
N LEU A 34 -7.84 17.28 -2.14
CA LEU A 34 -6.55 16.66 -2.47
C LEU A 34 -5.48 17.02 -1.44
N ILE A 35 -4.40 16.26 -1.42
CA ILE A 35 -3.22 16.58 -0.60
C ILE A 35 -2.56 17.85 -1.16
N LYS A 36 -2.53 18.91 -0.36
CA LYS A 36 -1.86 20.19 -0.68
C LYS A 36 -0.38 20.16 -0.30
N GLU A 37 -0.07 19.49 0.80
CA GLU A 37 1.30 19.41 1.32
C GLU A 37 1.53 18.06 2.00
N TYR A 38 2.72 17.54 1.85
CA TYR A 38 3.28 16.49 2.68
C TYR A 38 4.74 16.80 2.93
N ILE A 39 5.01 17.33 4.12
CA ILE A 39 6.33 17.83 4.54
C ILE A 39 6.84 16.92 5.65
N VAL A 40 8.05 16.44 5.54
CA VAL A 40 8.76 15.66 6.55
C VAL A 40 10.08 16.32 6.86
N ASP A 41 10.33 16.61 8.14
CA ASP A 41 11.54 17.25 8.63
C ASP A 41 11.89 18.55 7.84
N GLY A 42 10.87 19.30 7.43
CA GLY A 42 10.99 20.57 6.70
C GLY A 42 11.18 20.43 5.18
N VAL A 43 11.17 19.21 4.65
CA VAL A 43 11.32 18.93 3.20
C VAL A 43 9.98 18.55 2.60
N SER A 44 9.60 19.22 1.49
CA SER A 44 8.39 18.85 0.75
C SER A 44 8.62 17.55 -0.01
N MET A 45 7.78 16.55 0.28
CA MET A 45 7.88 15.20 -0.28
C MET A 45 6.93 14.98 -1.46
N LEU A 46 5.76 15.59 -1.41
CA LEU A 46 4.76 15.52 -2.48
C LEU A 46 4.45 16.91 -3.03
N SER A 47 4.16 16.96 -4.31
CA SER A 47 3.71 18.19 -4.98
C SER A 47 2.29 18.56 -4.54
N GLU A 48 1.96 19.82 -4.66
CA GLU A 48 0.62 20.33 -4.37
C GLU A 48 -0.46 19.69 -5.26
N ASN A 49 -1.65 19.51 -4.68
CA ASN A 49 -2.83 18.94 -5.35
C ASN A 49 -2.59 17.52 -5.89
N THR A 50 -1.97 16.67 -5.10
CA THR A 50 -1.76 15.25 -5.41
C THR A 50 -2.77 14.36 -4.69
N GLY A 51 -2.83 13.08 -5.08
CA GLY A 51 -3.82 12.13 -4.56
C GLY A 51 -5.09 12.07 -5.44
N GLU A 52 -4.96 12.40 -6.72
CA GLU A 52 -6.06 12.35 -7.68
C GLU A 52 -6.47 10.92 -8.02
N LEU A 53 -7.77 10.71 -8.19
CA LEU A 53 -8.33 9.50 -8.81
C LEU A 53 -8.56 9.81 -10.29
N LEU A 54 -7.63 9.38 -11.12
CA LEU A 54 -7.64 9.58 -12.56
C LEU A 54 -8.46 8.50 -13.25
N VAL A 55 -9.30 8.91 -14.20
CA VAL A 55 -10.04 7.98 -15.09
C VAL A 55 -9.29 7.90 -16.42
N ILE A 56 -8.88 6.71 -16.76
CA ILE A 56 -8.03 6.41 -17.89
C ILE A 56 -8.85 5.69 -18.97
N ARG A 57 -8.56 5.97 -20.21
CA ARG A 57 -9.11 5.20 -21.33
C ARG A 57 -8.56 3.77 -21.28
N ASP A 58 -9.46 2.81 -21.15
CA ASP A 58 -9.13 1.39 -21.19
C ASP A 58 -9.48 0.77 -22.54
N ASP A 59 -8.97 -0.42 -22.79
CA ASP A 59 -9.35 -1.24 -23.93
C ASP A 59 -10.55 -2.13 -23.56
N GLU A 60 -11.36 -2.45 -24.56
CA GLU A 60 -12.55 -3.29 -24.36
C GLU A 60 -12.18 -4.77 -24.14
N ASP A 61 -10.97 -5.18 -24.54
CA ASP A 61 -10.51 -6.56 -24.47
C ASP A 61 -9.32 -6.72 -23.52
N PRO A 62 -9.50 -7.37 -22.35
CA PRO A 62 -8.42 -7.59 -21.39
C PRO A 62 -7.39 -8.63 -21.84
N TRP A 63 -7.65 -9.42 -22.86
CA TRP A 63 -6.74 -10.46 -23.35
C TRP A 63 -5.95 -10.06 -24.59
N GLY A 64 -6.58 -9.38 -25.52
CA GLY A 64 -5.95 -8.90 -26.74
C GLY A 64 -5.21 -7.59 -26.57
N MET A 65 -4.97 -7.14 -25.33
CA MET A 65 -4.29 -5.89 -25.05
C MET A 65 -2.88 -5.87 -25.62
N THR A 66 -2.66 -4.98 -26.57
CA THR A 66 -1.33 -4.67 -27.12
C THR A 66 -0.71 -3.44 -26.45
N LYS A 67 -1.47 -2.72 -25.62
CA LYS A 67 -1.00 -1.54 -24.91
C LYS A 67 -0.17 -1.92 -23.71
N SER A 68 0.93 -1.20 -23.53
CA SER A 68 1.80 -1.30 -22.35
C SER A 68 1.79 -0.03 -21.49
N SER A 69 1.11 1.05 -21.95
CA SER A 69 1.00 2.32 -21.23
C SER A 69 -0.44 2.80 -21.19
N TYR A 70 -0.89 3.15 -19.99
CA TYR A 70 -2.24 3.61 -19.68
C TYR A 70 -2.21 5.01 -19.09
N ARG A 71 -1.77 5.99 -19.89
CA ARG A 71 -1.65 7.40 -19.46
C ARG A 71 -2.65 8.35 -20.12
N SER A 72 -3.56 7.84 -20.97
CA SER A 72 -4.60 8.65 -21.63
C SER A 72 -5.71 9.00 -20.65
N VAL A 73 -5.52 10.07 -19.87
CA VAL A 73 -6.52 10.57 -18.93
C VAL A 73 -7.71 11.14 -19.72
N ILE A 74 -8.91 10.65 -19.42
CA ILE A 74 -10.18 11.10 -20.00
C ILE A 74 -11.07 11.83 -18.99
N GLY A 75 -10.67 11.85 -17.72
CA GLY A 75 -11.33 12.54 -16.64
C GLY A 75 -10.67 12.26 -15.29
N SER A 76 -11.18 12.89 -14.26
CA SER A 76 -10.80 12.64 -12.87
C SER A 76 -12.01 12.80 -11.96
N PHE A 77 -11.95 12.18 -10.79
CA PHE A 77 -12.94 12.42 -9.76
C PHE A 77 -12.81 13.85 -9.24
N ALA A 78 -13.92 14.56 -9.21
CA ALA A 78 -14.02 15.91 -8.66
C ALA A 78 -14.73 15.89 -7.32
N LEU A 79 -14.43 16.87 -6.48
CA LEU A 79 -15.09 17.05 -5.18
C LEU A 79 -16.61 17.15 -5.38
N ALA A 80 -17.37 16.38 -4.60
CA ALA A 80 -18.82 16.38 -4.67
C ALA A 80 -19.41 17.73 -4.21
N ASP A 81 -20.51 18.15 -4.82
CA ASP A 81 -21.31 19.23 -4.21
C ASP A 81 -21.93 18.76 -2.89
N PRO A 82 -22.30 19.70 -1.97
CA PRO A 82 -22.78 19.33 -0.65
C PRO A 82 -24.07 18.47 -0.65
N ALA A 83 -24.94 18.64 -1.62
CA ALA A 83 -26.18 17.85 -1.69
C ALA A 83 -25.90 16.41 -2.10
N ARG A 84 -24.99 16.22 -3.06
CA ARG A 84 -24.54 14.89 -3.50
C ARG A 84 -23.70 14.21 -2.43
N ALA A 85 -22.82 14.96 -1.75
CA ALA A 85 -22.04 14.44 -0.62
C ALA A 85 -22.94 13.91 0.50
N GLY A 86 -24.00 14.63 0.85
CA GLY A 86 -25.01 14.17 1.81
C GLY A 86 -25.66 12.85 1.40
N LYS A 87 -26.09 12.73 0.15
CA LYS A 87 -26.70 11.49 -0.37
C LYS A 87 -25.74 10.30 -0.33
N ILE A 88 -24.47 10.49 -0.73
CA ILE A 88 -23.43 9.45 -0.69
C ILE A 88 -23.18 9.00 0.75
N ALA A 89 -23.19 9.93 1.71
CA ALA A 89 -23.07 9.62 3.13
C ALA A 89 -24.35 9.04 3.78
N GLY A 90 -25.43 8.84 3.01
CA GLY A 90 -26.72 8.33 3.51
C GLY A 90 -27.56 9.35 4.26
N LEU A 91 -27.31 10.65 4.08
CA LEU A 91 -28.03 11.75 4.71
C LEU A 91 -29.05 12.36 3.74
N GLN A 92 -30.13 12.95 4.30
CA GLN A 92 -31.10 13.72 3.53
C GLN A 92 -30.74 15.20 3.46
N THR A 93 -29.78 15.66 4.25
CA THR A 93 -29.30 17.03 4.31
C THR A 93 -27.96 17.19 3.59
N PRO A 94 -27.66 18.37 3.05
CA PRO A 94 -26.34 18.66 2.50
C PRO A 94 -25.23 18.43 3.53
N LEU A 95 -24.07 17.97 3.06
CA LEU A 95 -22.91 17.68 3.88
C LEU A 95 -21.68 18.34 3.25
N ALA A 96 -20.83 18.98 4.07
CA ALA A 96 -19.53 19.46 3.59
C ALA A 96 -18.71 18.29 3.03
N PRO A 97 -18.30 18.34 1.74
CA PRO A 97 -17.62 17.21 1.12
C PRO A 97 -16.21 16.97 1.65
N VAL A 98 -15.55 17.96 2.24
CA VAL A 98 -14.29 17.83 2.98
C VAL A 98 -14.52 18.19 4.44
N ARG A 99 -14.13 17.30 5.35
CA ARG A 99 -14.36 17.51 6.78
C ARG A 99 -13.45 16.63 7.64
N ILE A 100 -13.28 17.03 8.91
CA ILE A 100 -12.68 16.17 9.94
C ILE A 100 -13.79 15.27 10.50
N ILE A 101 -13.60 13.97 10.45
CA ILE A 101 -14.56 12.98 10.98
C ILE A 101 -14.11 12.35 12.29
N GLU A 102 -12.81 12.44 12.61
CA GLU A 102 -12.22 11.99 13.86
C GLU A 102 -11.08 12.92 14.24
N GLN A 103 -11.01 13.32 15.51
CA GLN A 103 -9.89 14.08 16.05
C GLN A 103 -9.61 13.61 17.47
N GLY A 104 -8.41 13.11 17.71
CA GLY A 104 -7.98 12.58 18.99
C GLY A 104 -6.48 12.68 19.20
N GLU A 105 -6.02 12.30 20.40
CA GLU A 105 -4.61 12.32 20.77
C GLU A 105 -3.76 11.31 19.95
N VAL A 106 -4.40 10.23 19.50
CA VAL A 106 -3.70 9.16 18.73
C VAL A 106 -3.71 9.46 17.25
N ARG A 107 -4.86 9.90 16.71
CA ARG A 107 -4.99 10.17 15.27
C ARG A 107 -6.05 11.23 14.97
N THR A 108 -5.91 11.81 13.79
CA THR A 108 -6.91 12.68 13.18
C THR A 108 -7.27 12.12 11.79
N VAL A 109 -8.57 12.16 11.44
CA VAL A 109 -9.03 11.66 10.14
C VAL A 109 -9.81 12.78 9.43
N ALA A 110 -9.28 13.19 8.28
CA ALA A 110 -9.99 14.02 7.30
C ALA A 110 -10.65 13.11 6.25
N GLU A 111 -11.87 13.47 5.85
CA GLU A 111 -12.61 12.74 4.80
C GLU A 111 -12.96 13.68 3.67
N ALA A 112 -12.76 13.25 2.43
CA ALA A 112 -13.17 13.92 1.21
C ALA A 112 -14.09 13.02 0.37
N ILE A 113 -15.19 13.56 -0.15
CA ILE A 113 -16.16 12.85 -0.99
C ILE A 113 -16.06 13.36 -2.41
N PHE A 114 -15.78 12.45 -3.32
CA PHE A 114 -15.59 12.72 -4.75
C PHE A 114 -16.64 12.04 -5.60
N THR A 115 -16.83 12.56 -6.79
CA THR A 115 -17.75 11.97 -7.78
C THR A 115 -17.15 12.04 -9.18
N TYR A 116 -17.49 11.04 -9.99
CA TYR A 116 -17.25 11.00 -11.41
C TYR A 116 -18.46 10.38 -12.07
N GLU A 117 -19.22 11.16 -12.85
CA GLU A 117 -20.49 10.73 -13.44
C GLU A 117 -21.41 10.08 -12.39
N GLN A 118 -21.68 8.76 -12.51
CA GLN A 118 -22.53 8.01 -11.57
C GLN A 118 -21.71 7.34 -10.45
N SER A 119 -20.39 7.39 -10.54
CA SER A 119 -19.47 6.81 -9.57
C SER A 119 -19.19 7.78 -8.43
N ALA A 120 -18.82 7.23 -7.28
CA ALA A 120 -18.45 8.00 -6.10
C ALA A 120 -17.23 7.40 -5.41
N ALA A 121 -16.43 8.25 -4.78
CA ALA A 121 -15.31 7.82 -3.94
C ALA A 121 -15.32 8.59 -2.62
N ILE A 122 -15.09 7.87 -1.53
CA ILE A 122 -14.84 8.45 -0.21
C ILE A 122 -13.36 8.19 0.10
N VAL A 123 -12.60 9.26 0.24
CA VAL A 123 -11.18 9.20 0.58
C VAL A 123 -10.99 9.67 2.01
N ARG A 124 -10.35 8.86 2.84
CA ARG A 124 -9.99 9.20 4.21
C ARG A 124 -8.51 9.31 4.36
N TYR A 125 -8.08 10.44 4.84
CA TYR A 125 -6.69 10.74 5.19
C TYR A 125 -6.55 10.57 6.71
N CYS A 126 -5.97 9.43 7.11
CA CYS A 126 -5.78 9.09 8.52
C CYS A 126 -4.34 9.42 8.91
N PHE A 127 -4.17 10.45 9.70
CA PHE A 127 -2.89 10.88 10.22
C PHE A 127 -2.73 10.39 11.67
N GLU A 128 -1.71 9.59 11.91
CA GLU A 128 -1.35 9.10 13.25
C GLU A 128 -0.21 9.93 13.80
N ASN A 129 -0.40 10.49 14.99
CA ASN A 129 0.60 11.32 15.64
C ASN A 129 1.92 10.53 15.88
N ALA A 130 3.06 11.18 15.66
CA ALA A 130 4.42 10.65 15.82
C ALA A 130 4.76 9.44 14.93
N SER A 131 3.99 9.16 13.87
CA SER A 131 4.21 7.98 13.02
C SER A 131 4.96 8.27 11.71
N LYS A 132 5.10 9.54 11.31
CA LYS A 132 5.59 9.95 9.98
C LYS A 132 4.86 9.26 8.81
N ARG A 133 3.60 8.88 9.01
CA ARG A 133 2.80 8.08 8.09
C ARG A 133 1.45 8.74 7.83
N LEU A 134 1.01 8.68 6.58
CA LEU A 134 -0.34 9.04 6.18
C LEU A 134 -1.02 7.80 5.61
N GLN A 135 -2.03 7.28 6.30
CA GLN A 135 -2.86 6.23 5.72
C GLN A 135 -3.95 6.86 4.86
N VAL A 136 -4.08 6.40 3.62
CA VAL A 136 -5.12 6.83 2.68
C VAL A 136 -6.04 5.65 2.41
N LYS A 137 -7.30 5.77 2.83
CA LYS A 137 -8.33 4.75 2.60
C LYS A 137 -9.30 5.25 1.55
N ILE A 138 -9.48 4.50 0.50
CA ILE A 138 -10.38 4.83 -0.61
C ILE A 138 -11.50 3.81 -0.64
N LYS A 139 -12.74 4.26 -0.42
CA LYS A 139 -13.94 3.48 -0.67
C LYS A 139 -14.55 3.98 -1.97
N LEU A 140 -14.54 3.12 -2.99
CA LEU A 140 -14.96 3.46 -4.33
C LEU A 140 -16.24 2.70 -4.69
N GLN A 141 -17.24 3.41 -5.20
CA GLN A 141 -18.37 2.84 -5.91
C GLN A 141 -18.20 3.15 -7.39
N TRP A 142 -17.81 2.14 -8.16
CA TRP A 142 -17.49 2.27 -9.57
C TRP A 142 -18.62 1.78 -10.45
N MET A 143 -19.04 2.61 -11.43
CA MET A 143 -20.20 2.34 -12.29
C MET A 143 -19.91 2.55 -13.77
N GLN A 144 -18.65 2.78 -14.17
CA GLN A 144 -18.31 3.08 -15.55
C GLN A 144 -17.68 1.87 -16.25
N PRO A 145 -18.20 1.41 -17.39
CA PRO A 145 -17.58 0.38 -18.21
C PRO A 145 -16.39 0.94 -19.00
N ASP A 146 -15.50 0.05 -19.42
CA ASP A 146 -14.40 0.30 -20.38
C ASP A 146 -13.50 1.46 -19.95
N ARG A 147 -13.16 1.50 -18.65
CA ARG A 147 -12.31 2.50 -18.04
C ARG A 147 -11.39 1.86 -17.00
N MET A 148 -10.30 2.52 -16.75
CA MET A 148 -9.36 2.20 -15.67
C MET A 148 -9.29 3.37 -14.70
N ILE A 149 -9.07 3.09 -13.42
CA ILE A 149 -8.82 4.11 -12.41
C ILE A 149 -7.39 3.97 -11.91
N LYS A 150 -6.69 5.11 -11.83
CA LYS A 150 -5.39 5.20 -11.21
C LYS A 150 -5.39 6.21 -10.07
N PHE A 151 -4.72 5.86 -8.98
CA PHE A 151 -4.40 6.78 -7.89
C PHE A 151 -3.06 7.42 -8.17
N SER A 152 -3.04 8.74 -8.34
CA SER A 152 -1.87 9.51 -8.77
C SER A 152 -1.22 10.23 -7.59
N LEU A 153 0.08 10.02 -7.43
CA LEU A 153 0.93 10.77 -6.49
C LEU A 153 2.09 11.42 -7.23
N LYS A 154 2.19 12.75 -7.12
CA LYS A 154 3.27 13.54 -7.72
C LYS A 154 4.32 13.84 -6.66
N SER A 155 5.54 13.39 -6.88
CA SER A 155 6.66 13.71 -6.00
C SER A 155 7.14 15.15 -6.18
N ALA A 156 7.50 15.81 -5.09
CA ALA A 156 8.18 17.13 -5.09
C ALA A 156 9.70 16.98 -5.17
N LEU A 157 10.23 15.77 -5.05
CA LEU A 157 11.65 15.46 -5.13
C LEU A 157 12.18 15.66 -6.55
N SER A 158 13.47 15.84 -6.71
CA SER A 158 14.11 16.11 -8.00
C SER A 158 15.05 14.98 -8.41
N GLN A 159 15.16 14.73 -9.72
CA GLN A 159 16.02 13.65 -10.26
C GLN A 159 15.74 12.29 -9.63
N THR A 160 14.47 11.92 -9.59
CA THR A 160 13.99 10.76 -8.88
C THR A 160 14.11 9.47 -9.67
N GLU A 161 14.24 8.39 -8.92
CA GLU A 161 14.14 7.01 -9.37
C GLU A 161 12.95 6.34 -8.68
N CYS A 162 12.28 5.42 -9.38
CA CYS A 162 11.20 4.64 -8.82
C CYS A 162 11.65 3.19 -8.61
N TYR A 163 11.28 2.63 -7.47
CA TYR A 163 11.59 1.24 -7.08
C TYR A 163 10.29 0.52 -6.69
N GLY A 164 10.08 -0.67 -7.23
CA GLY A 164 8.99 -1.55 -6.83
C GLY A 164 9.51 -2.81 -6.14
N GLN A 165 8.81 -3.29 -5.11
CA GLN A 165 9.12 -4.57 -4.52
C GLN A 165 8.84 -5.70 -5.51
N THR A 166 9.78 -6.61 -5.64
CA THR A 166 9.64 -7.87 -6.38
C THR A 166 9.77 -9.07 -5.44
N VAL A 167 9.79 -10.27 -5.99
CA VAL A 167 9.98 -11.49 -5.19
C VAL A 167 11.38 -11.50 -4.58
N PHE A 168 11.46 -11.42 -3.25
CA PHE A 168 12.69 -11.41 -2.46
C PHE A 168 13.65 -10.25 -2.73
N GLY A 169 13.16 -9.13 -3.28
CA GLY A 169 14.00 -7.98 -3.58
C GLY A 169 13.22 -6.80 -4.11
N ARG A 170 13.88 -5.97 -4.88
CA ARG A 170 13.30 -4.77 -5.50
C ARG A 170 13.90 -4.52 -6.87
N GLU A 171 13.14 -3.90 -7.74
CA GLU A 171 13.57 -3.50 -9.06
C GLU A 171 13.33 -2.03 -9.32
N LYS A 172 14.14 -1.45 -10.17
CA LYS A 172 14.00 -0.07 -10.62
C LYS A 172 13.01 -0.02 -11.77
N THR A 173 11.98 0.80 -11.63
CA THR A 173 11.00 1.06 -12.68
C THR A 173 11.59 1.99 -13.74
N VAL A 174 11.41 1.65 -15.01
CA VAL A 174 11.76 2.54 -16.13
C VAL A 174 10.77 3.71 -16.16
N PRO A 175 11.25 5.00 -16.20
CA PRO A 175 10.37 6.16 -16.13
C PRO A 175 9.75 6.52 -17.50
N ASP A 176 9.18 5.53 -18.19
CA ASP A 176 8.61 5.67 -19.53
C ASP A 176 7.07 5.64 -19.57
N GLY A 177 6.44 5.55 -18.40
CA GLY A 177 4.99 5.51 -18.25
C GLY A 177 4.32 4.20 -18.69
N ARG A 178 5.11 3.13 -18.85
CA ARG A 178 4.56 1.78 -19.04
C ARG A 178 4.18 1.17 -17.71
N GLU A 179 3.18 0.29 -17.75
CA GLU A 179 2.82 -0.49 -16.57
C GLU A 179 3.98 -1.38 -16.15
N SER A 180 4.27 -1.32 -14.86
CA SER A 180 5.23 -2.15 -14.16
C SER A 180 4.56 -2.85 -13.00
N VAL A 181 5.05 -4.03 -12.64
CA VAL A 181 4.52 -4.79 -11.50
C VAL A 181 5.28 -4.45 -10.23
N PHE A 182 4.59 -4.51 -9.12
CA PHE A 182 5.18 -4.46 -7.78
C PHE A 182 4.34 -5.33 -6.83
N GLN A 183 4.87 -5.59 -5.62
CA GLN A 183 4.13 -6.38 -4.64
C GLN A 183 3.52 -5.49 -3.55
N LYS A 184 4.14 -5.43 -2.38
CA LYS A 184 3.57 -4.77 -1.21
C LYS A 184 3.89 -3.27 -1.15
N TRP A 185 4.93 -2.80 -1.86
CA TRP A 185 5.33 -1.40 -1.84
C TRP A 185 5.99 -0.92 -3.13
N VAL A 186 5.88 0.38 -3.36
CA VAL A 186 6.59 1.13 -4.39
C VAL A 186 7.12 2.42 -3.77
N ALA A 187 8.28 2.90 -4.20
CA ALA A 187 8.90 4.12 -3.67
C ALA A 187 9.50 4.97 -4.78
N VAL A 188 9.38 6.27 -4.64
CA VAL A 188 10.05 7.29 -5.46
C VAL A 188 11.10 7.97 -4.60
N ALA A 189 12.35 8.00 -5.05
CA ALA A 189 13.47 8.50 -4.27
C ALA A 189 14.41 9.37 -5.11
N ASP A 190 14.95 10.43 -4.51
CA ASP A 190 16.10 11.16 -5.04
C ASP A 190 17.41 10.69 -4.36
N ALA A 191 18.43 11.56 -4.32
CA ALA A 191 19.70 11.21 -3.68
C ALA A 191 19.61 11.13 -2.14
N GLN A 192 18.69 11.86 -1.50
CA GLN A 192 18.62 12.03 -0.05
C GLN A 192 17.30 11.56 0.56
N TYR A 193 16.19 11.72 -0.14
CA TYR A 193 14.85 11.48 0.38
C TYR A 193 14.08 10.48 -0.47
N ALA A 194 13.07 9.87 0.13
CA ALA A 194 12.14 8.99 -0.55
C ALA A 194 10.71 9.15 -0.05
N VAL A 195 9.77 8.90 -0.94
CA VAL A 195 8.35 8.72 -0.64
C VAL A 195 7.95 7.30 -1.05
N SER A 196 7.41 6.54 -0.13
CA SER A 196 6.93 5.20 -0.39
C SER A 196 5.43 5.09 -0.23
N VAL A 197 4.85 4.16 -0.96
CA VAL A 197 3.47 3.74 -0.82
C VAL A 197 3.44 2.24 -0.57
N ILE A 198 2.95 1.86 0.60
CA ILE A 198 2.65 0.47 0.94
C ILE A 198 1.16 0.24 0.64
N ASN A 199 0.85 -0.88 0.05
CA ASN A 199 -0.53 -1.27 -0.30
C ASN A 199 -0.85 -2.68 0.19
N THR A 200 -2.14 -3.06 0.16
CA THR A 200 -2.61 -4.37 0.61
C THR A 200 -3.31 -5.19 -0.48
N GLY A 201 -3.27 -4.79 -1.75
CA GLY A 201 -4.00 -5.57 -2.76
C GLY A 201 -3.97 -5.07 -4.19
N ILE A 202 -3.04 -4.18 -4.54
CA ILE A 202 -2.81 -3.79 -5.93
C ILE A 202 -1.37 -4.10 -6.33
N TYR A 203 -1.15 -4.38 -7.62
CA TYR A 203 0.12 -4.94 -8.08
C TYR A 203 0.67 -4.30 -9.34
N ALA A 204 0.08 -3.19 -9.80
CA ALA A 204 0.52 -2.50 -11.00
C ALA A 204 0.61 -0.99 -10.79
N HIS A 205 1.63 -0.40 -11.39
CA HIS A 205 1.87 1.04 -11.40
C HIS A 205 2.55 1.46 -12.69
N ASP A 206 2.47 2.72 -13.02
CA ASP A 206 3.38 3.37 -13.95
C ASP A 206 4.09 4.56 -13.29
N TYR A 207 5.25 4.88 -13.80
CA TYR A 207 6.04 6.01 -13.34
C TYR A 207 6.58 6.82 -14.53
N CYS A 208 6.33 8.12 -14.53
CA CYS A 208 6.84 9.06 -15.52
C CYS A 208 6.71 10.49 -14.98
N ASP A 209 7.68 11.36 -15.30
CA ASP A 209 7.65 12.79 -14.95
C ASP A 209 7.40 13.06 -13.45
N ASN A 210 8.10 12.35 -12.58
CA ASN A 210 7.93 12.41 -11.11
C ASN A 210 6.53 12.05 -10.61
N GLU A 211 5.69 11.47 -11.45
CA GLU A 211 4.34 11.04 -11.10
C GLU A 211 4.25 9.51 -11.07
N LEU A 212 3.93 8.98 -9.89
CA LEU A 212 3.59 7.59 -9.66
C LEU A 212 2.08 7.42 -9.78
N ARG A 213 1.62 6.54 -10.66
CA ARG A 213 0.21 6.19 -10.81
C ARG A 213 0.00 4.72 -10.52
N MET A 214 -0.70 4.41 -9.45
CA MET A 214 -1.05 3.05 -9.06
C MET A 214 -2.39 2.66 -9.68
N THR A 215 -2.43 1.53 -10.37
CA THR A 215 -3.63 1.00 -11.03
C THR A 215 -4.53 0.37 -10.00
N LEU A 216 -5.69 0.99 -9.73
CA LEU A 216 -6.65 0.51 -8.73
C LEU A 216 -7.52 -0.62 -9.28
N LEU A 217 -8.13 -0.38 -10.42
CA LEU A 217 -8.98 -1.34 -11.11
C LEU A 217 -9.13 -0.97 -12.59
N HIS A 218 -9.62 -1.91 -13.37
CA HIS A 218 -10.11 -1.65 -14.72
C HIS A 218 -11.39 -2.44 -14.98
N SER A 219 -12.26 -1.93 -15.83
CA SER A 219 -13.60 -2.48 -16.08
C SER A 219 -13.89 -2.77 -17.54
N PRO A 220 -13.05 -3.55 -18.24
CA PRO A 220 -13.31 -3.99 -19.58
C PRO A 220 -14.40 -5.06 -19.63
N ALA A 221 -14.79 -5.48 -20.82
CA ALA A 221 -15.65 -6.65 -21.00
C ALA A 221 -15.01 -7.87 -20.36
N TYR A 222 -15.82 -8.74 -19.75
CA TYR A 222 -15.36 -10.06 -19.35
C TYR A 222 -14.82 -10.78 -20.58
N CYS A 223 -13.62 -11.36 -20.45
CA CYS A 223 -12.85 -11.94 -21.52
C CYS A 223 -13.71 -12.64 -22.59
N ALA A 224 -13.76 -12.07 -23.75
CA ALA A 224 -14.40 -12.64 -24.92
C ALA A 224 -13.41 -12.77 -26.07
N HIS A 225 -12.10 -12.66 -25.76
CA HIS A 225 -11.12 -12.64 -26.81
C HIS A 225 -11.02 -13.98 -27.51
N PRO A 226 -11.23 -13.99 -28.79
CA PRO A 226 -10.87 -15.11 -29.61
C PRO A 226 -9.36 -15.27 -29.66
N ILE A 227 -8.92 -16.47 -29.47
CA ILE A 227 -7.55 -16.86 -29.75
C ILE A 227 -7.37 -16.88 -31.27
N ASP A 228 -6.28 -16.29 -31.75
CA ASP A 228 -5.92 -16.17 -33.19
C ASP A 228 -6.87 -15.26 -34.00
N ASP A 229 -7.27 -15.69 -35.19
CA ASP A 229 -8.03 -14.89 -36.16
C ASP A 229 -9.55 -14.78 -35.89
N LEU A 230 -10.01 -15.16 -34.71
CA LEU A 230 -11.41 -15.05 -34.39
C LEU A 230 -11.79 -13.58 -34.14
N GLN A 231 -12.81 -13.12 -34.82
CA GLN A 231 -13.29 -11.74 -34.71
C GLN A 231 -13.78 -11.46 -33.29
N ILE A 232 -13.40 -10.31 -32.75
CA ILE A 232 -14.04 -9.73 -31.55
C ILE A 232 -15.53 -9.72 -31.78
N LEU A 233 -16.32 -10.21 -30.83
CA LEU A 233 -17.77 -10.21 -30.92
C LEU A 233 -18.29 -8.79 -31.18
N PRO A 234 -19.30 -8.64 -32.07
CA PRO A 234 -19.84 -7.33 -32.34
C PRO A 234 -20.27 -6.59 -31.07
N ASN A 235 -20.07 -5.27 -31.02
CA ASN A 235 -20.47 -4.40 -29.92
C ASN A 235 -21.99 -4.36 -29.66
N ASP A 236 -22.80 -5.06 -30.44
CA ASP A 236 -24.24 -5.22 -30.26
C ASP A 236 -24.66 -6.24 -29.22
N ARG A 237 -23.71 -6.98 -28.64
CA ARG A 237 -23.99 -7.96 -27.61
C ARG A 237 -23.66 -7.40 -26.22
N TYR A 238 -24.58 -7.60 -25.29
CA TYR A 238 -24.31 -7.31 -23.88
C TYR A 238 -23.19 -8.23 -23.39
N MET A 239 -22.10 -7.63 -22.95
CA MET A 239 -20.99 -8.30 -22.29
C MET A 239 -20.87 -7.77 -20.86
N PRO A 240 -20.86 -8.63 -19.83
CA PRO A 240 -20.61 -8.19 -18.47
C PRO A 240 -19.25 -7.49 -18.35
N ARG A 241 -19.21 -6.47 -17.53
CA ARG A 241 -17.95 -5.77 -17.21
C ARG A 241 -17.42 -6.27 -15.88
N ILE A 242 -16.09 -6.44 -15.79
CA ILE A 242 -15.42 -6.78 -14.53
C ILE A 242 -15.28 -5.54 -13.65
N ASP A 243 -15.02 -5.73 -12.37
CA ASP A 243 -14.74 -4.72 -11.36
C ASP A 243 -15.77 -3.59 -11.18
N ILE A 244 -16.96 -3.70 -11.75
CA ILE A 244 -18.09 -2.82 -11.47
C ILE A 244 -18.59 -3.07 -10.03
N GLY A 245 -18.88 -2.01 -9.29
CA GLY A 245 -19.43 -2.05 -7.95
C GLY A 245 -18.55 -1.43 -6.88
N GLU A 246 -18.66 -1.91 -5.64
CA GLU A 246 -17.91 -1.38 -4.50
C GLU A 246 -16.53 -2.05 -4.37
N ARG A 247 -15.51 -1.21 -4.16
CA ARG A 247 -14.13 -1.62 -3.89
C ARG A 247 -13.53 -0.76 -2.78
N SER A 248 -12.59 -1.32 -2.04
CA SER A 248 -11.83 -0.59 -1.03
C SER A 248 -10.35 -0.78 -1.26
N PHE A 249 -9.59 0.30 -1.09
CA PHE A 249 -8.14 0.32 -1.21
C PHE A 249 -7.54 1.01 0.00
N ASP A 250 -6.49 0.42 0.54
CA ASP A 250 -5.75 0.95 1.67
C ASP A 250 -4.29 1.18 1.27
N PHE A 251 -3.81 2.41 1.51
CA PHE A 251 -2.42 2.81 1.27
C PHE A 251 -1.83 3.40 2.53
N VAL A 252 -0.56 3.13 2.76
CA VAL A 252 0.24 3.86 3.74
C VAL A 252 1.34 4.60 3.00
N ILE A 253 1.27 5.93 3.01
CA ILE A 253 2.31 6.80 2.48
C ILE A 253 3.27 7.10 3.63
N ARG A 254 4.56 6.85 3.42
CA ARG A 254 5.64 7.22 4.30
C ARG A 254 6.70 7.95 3.52
N ALA A 255 7.29 8.98 4.12
CA ALA A 255 8.40 9.70 3.52
C ALA A 255 9.48 9.99 4.56
N GLY A 256 10.69 10.21 4.10
CA GLY A 256 11.83 10.51 4.95
C GLY A 256 13.15 10.34 4.23
N GLU A 257 14.21 10.20 4.98
CA GLU A 257 15.55 9.95 4.49
C GLU A 257 15.57 8.60 3.74
N LYS A 258 16.20 8.61 2.55
CA LYS A 258 16.12 7.50 1.58
C LYS A 258 16.63 6.18 2.14
N ASP A 259 17.82 6.21 2.74
CA ASP A 259 18.50 4.97 3.15
C ASP A 259 17.78 4.32 4.33
N ASP A 260 17.31 5.13 5.29
CA ASP A 260 16.47 4.64 6.40
C ASP A 260 15.15 4.06 5.89
N LEU A 261 14.46 4.80 5.02
CA LEU A 261 13.18 4.35 4.48
C LEU A 261 13.35 3.03 3.71
N LEU A 262 14.30 2.96 2.79
CA LEU A 262 14.52 1.78 1.96
C LEU A 262 15.08 0.58 2.73
N ALA A 263 15.75 0.79 3.86
CA ALA A 263 16.20 -0.30 4.73
C ALA A 263 15.06 -0.97 5.51
N ASN A 264 13.99 -0.23 5.80
CA ASN A 264 12.90 -0.69 6.67
C ASN A 264 11.59 -1.02 5.93
N ILE A 265 11.44 -0.58 4.68
CA ILE A 265 10.15 -0.64 3.96
C ILE A 265 9.61 -2.06 3.76
N ASP A 266 10.48 -3.06 3.53
CA ASP A 266 10.05 -4.46 3.34
C ASP A 266 9.39 -5.00 4.61
N ARG A 267 9.97 -4.71 5.78
CA ARG A 267 9.39 -5.09 7.07
C ARG A 267 8.09 -4.34 7.37
N GLU A 268 8.06 -3.05 7.11
CA GLU A 268 6.84 -2.24 7.30
C GLU A 268 5.72 -2.72 6.39
N ALA A 269 6.02 -2.99 5.13
CA ALA A 269 5.06 -3.54 4.19
C ALA A 269 4.56 -4.93 4.60
N GLN A 270 5.42 -5.75 5.20
CA GLN A 270 5.01 -7.04 5.76
C GLN A 270 4.03 -6.84 6.93
N ILE A 271 4.32 -5.93 7.86
CA ILE A 271 3.44 -5.63 9.01
C ILE A 271 2.05 -5.17 8.54
N GLU A 272 1.98 -4.30 7.53
CA GLU A 272 0.70 -3.82 6.98
C GLU A 272 -0.10 -4.92 6.29
N ASN A 273 0.58 -5.87 5.64
CA ASN A 273 -0.06 -6.94 4.88
C ASN A 273 -0.35 -8.20 5.71
N GLU A 274 0.36 -8.41 6.80
CA GLU A 274 0.29 -9.60 7.63
C GLU A 274 -0.10 -9.21 9.07
N SER A 275 -1.34 -8.77 9.23
CA SER A 275 -1.86 -8.37 10.55
C SER A 275 -1.75 -9.49 11.56
N PRO A 276 -1.37 -9.20 12.82
CA PRO A 276 -1.32 -10.18 13.87
C PRO A 276 -2.68 -10.83 14.07
N PHE A 277 -2.70 -12.15 14.14
CA PHE A 277 -3.90 -12.91 14.45
C PHE A 277 -3.99 -13.14 15.96
N ALA A 278 -5.04 -12.65 16.61
CA ALA A 278 -5.31 -12.86 18.03
C ALA A 278 -6.47 -13.84 18.21
N LEU A 279 -6.25 -14.91 18.96
CA LEU A 279 -7.25 -15.90 19.29
C LEU A 279 -7.40 -16.01 20.81
N SER A 280 -8.61 -15.84 21.31
CA SER A 280 -8.93 -16.17 22.69
C SER A 280 -9.01 -17.68 22.85
N TYR A 281 -8.18 -18.24 23.74
CA TYR A 281 -8.12 -19.64 24.01
C TYR A 281 -8.16 -19.88 25.52
N TYR A 282 -9.08 -20.70 25.97
CA TYR A 282 -9.29 -21.02 27.40
C TYR A 282 -8.98 -22.51 27.66
N PRO A 283 -7.70 -22.92 27.69
CA PRO A 283 -7.34 -24.31 27.94
C PRO A 283 -7.66 -24.68 29.39
N SER A 284 -8.14 -25.89 29.60
CA SER A 284 -8.17 -26.48 30.94
C SER A 284 -6.76 -26.96 31.27
N GLY A 285 -6.16 -26.47 32.36
CA GLY A 285 -4.87 -26.97 32.82
C GLY A 285 -4.01 -25.92 33.54
N LYS A 286 -2.88 -26.36 34.06
CA LYS A 286 -1.86 -25.54 34.76
C LYS A 286 -0.64 -25.36 33.86
N GLY A 287 -0.84 -24.94 32.63
CA GLY A 287 0.25 -24.62 31.70
C GLY A 287 0.99 -23.36 32.09
N GLY A 288 2.30 -23.33 31.88
CA GLY A 288 3.09 -22.11 31.99
C GLY A 288 2.72 -21.11 30.89
N THR A 289 3.06 -19.84 31.11
CA THR A 289 3.00 -18.82 30.04
C THR A 289 3.89 -19.25 28.87
N ALA A 290 3.40 -19.08 27.66
CA ALA A 290 4.19 -19.33 26.47
C ALA A 290 5.50 -18.52 26.54
N GLY A 291 6.62 -19.17 26.28
CA GLY A 291 7.92 -18.51 26.17
C GLY A 291 7.95 -17.60 24.93
N GLY A 292 8.90 -16.66 24.93
CA GLY A 292 9.12 -15.79 23.78
C GLY A 292 9.37 -16.59 22.48
N GLY A 293 8.91 -16.04 21.38
CA GLY A 293 9.11 -16.61 20.05
C GLY A 293 10.55 -16.48 19.57
N MET A 294 10.70 -16.56 18.28
CA MET A 294 11.96 -16.33 17.58
C MET A 294 12.31 -14.83 17.58
N HIS A 295 13.58 -14.49 17.81
CA HIS A 295 14.09 -13.13 17.75
C HIS A 295 15.19 -13.02 16.71
N LEU A 296 15.09 -12.00 15.88
CA LEU A 296 16.08 -11.63 14.88
C LEU A 296 16.53 -10.19 15.17
N ASN A 297 17.83 -9.97 15.39
CA ASN A 297 18.35 -8.67 15.81
C ASN A 297 18.47 -7.64 14.68
N ASN A 298 18.45 -8.08 13.41
CA ASN A 298 18.49 -7.21 12.24
C ASN A 298 17.10 -7.07 11.65
N SER A 299 16.56 -5.85 11.67
CA SER A 299 15.22 -5.53 11.15
C SER A 299 15.10 -5.58 9.64
N SER A 300 16.22 -5.50 8.91
CA SER A 300 16.24 -5.57 7.45
C SER A 300 16.11 -6.99 6.92
N ILE A 301 16.45 -8.01 7.74
CA ILE A 301 16.28 -9.41 7.35
C ILE A 301 14.83 -9.84 7.59
N ILE A 302 14.19 -10.37 6.58
CA ILE A 302 12.76 -10.67 6.57
C ILE A 302 12.51 -12.17 6.77
N LEU A 303 11.60 -12.50 7.67
CA LEU A 303 11.07 -13.86 7.82
C LEU A 303 10.01 -14.11 6.73
N SER A 304 10.30 -15.03 5.83
CA SER A 304 9.38 -15.40 4.74
C SER A 304 8.51 -16.61 5.07
N ALA A 305 9.02 -17.56 5.85
CA ALA A 305 8.27 -18.75 6.24
C ALA A 305 8.76 -19.32 7.59
N PHE A 306 7.81 -19.83 8.36
CA PHE A 306 8.06 -20.60 9.58
C PHE A 306 7.11 -21.79 9.58
N THR A 307 7.63 -22.97 9.25
CA THR A 307 6.82 -24.17 9.08
C THR A 307 7.26 -25.26 10.06
N LYS A 308 6.28 -25.93 10.67
CA LYS A 308 6.54 -27.10 11.51
C LYS A 308 6.77 -28.32 10.63
N GLU A 309 7.90 -28.95 10.78
CA GLU A 309 8.26 -30.20 10.16
C GLU A 309 8.08 -31.39 11.14
N LYS A 310 8.16 -32.61 10.60
CA LYS A 310 7.98 -33.83 11.41
C LYS A 310 8.91 -33.91 12.61
N ASN A 311 10.14 -33.40 12.48
CA ASN A 311 11.17 -33.47 13.51
C ASN A 311 11.82 -32.10 13.85
N GLY A 312 11.10 -30.99 13.63
CA GLY A 312 11.69 -29.66 13.87
C GLY A 312 10.88 -28.53 13.25
N TYR A 313 11.58 -27.47 12.84
CA TYR A 313 10.99 -26.31 12.19
C TYR A 313 11.85 -25.89 10.99
N LEU A 314 11.20 -25.57 9.88
CA LEU A 314 11.83 -24.97 8.72
C LEU A 314 11.58 -23.45 8.79
N ILE A 315 12.67 -22.68 8.69
CA ILE A 315 12.65 -21.22 8.82
C ILE A 315 13.32 -20.65 7.56
N ARG A 316 12.60 -19.79 6.84
CA ARG A 316 13.15 -19.12 5.67
C ARG A 316 13.27 -17.63 5.91
N LEU A 317 14.48 -17.14 5.73
CA LEU A 317 14.85 -15.74 5.89
C LEU A 317 15.43 -15.23 4.57
N PHE A 318 15.28 -13.93 4.30
CA PHE A 318 15.94 -13.33 3.14
C PHE A 318 16.40 -11.90 3.42
N ASN A 319 17.43 -11.49 2.69
CA ASN A 319 17.94 -10.14 2.65
C ASN A 319 17.34 -9.40 1.43
N PRO A 320 16.43 -8.43 1.59
CA PRO A 320 15.85 -7.69 0.46
C PRO A 320 16.75 -6.57 -0.06
N LEU A 321 17.93 -6.35 0.55
CA LEU A 321 18.80 -5.22 0.29
C LEU A 321 19.92 -5.55 -0.70
N PRO A 322 20.43 -4.54 -1.43
CA PRO A 322 21.53 -4.71 -2.38
C PRO A 322 22.91 -4.79 -1.72
N GLN A 323 22.99 -4.82 -0.40
CA GLN A 323 24.24 -4.99 0.36
C GLN A 323 24.21 -6.25 1.21
N GLN A 324 25.40 -6.65 1.67
CA GLN A 324 25.57 -7.76 2.60
C GLN A 324 25.05 -7.37 3.99
N GLU A 325 24.33 -8.28 4.64
CA GLU A 325 23.75 -8.09 5.96
C GLU A 325 24.09 -9.24 6.91
N SER A 326 24.31 -8.92 8.19
CA SER A 326 24.50 -9.92 9.24
C SER A 326 23.31 -9.93 10.19
N ALA A 327 22.96 -11.10 10.71
CA ALA A 327 21.88 -11.25 11.67
C ALA A 327 22.20 -12.29 12.73
N HIS A 328 21.75 -12.03 13.96
CA HIS A 328 21.76 -13.01 15.04
C HIS A 328 20.33 -13.50 15.30
N LEU A 329 20.12 -14.79 15.07
CA LEU A 329 18.84 -15.47 15.26
C LEU A 329 18.84 -16.22 16.58
N THR A 330 17.82 -16.02 17.42
CA THR A 330 17.61 -16.79 18.64
C THR A 330 16.21 -17.37 18.71
N PHE A 331 16.10 -18.59 19.21
CA PHE A 331 14.82 -19.24 19.50
C PHE A 331 14.86 -19.81 20.92
N PRO A 332 14.48 -19.04 21.94
CA PRO A 332 14.62 -19.40 23.33
C PRO A 332 13.92 -20.71 23.70
N ALA A 333 12.73 -20.95 23.17
CA ALA A 333 11.97 -22.17 23.43
C ALA A 333 12.72 -23.46 23.02
N ALA A 334 13.55 -23.40 22.00
CA ALA A 334 14.40 -24.51 21.54
C ALA A 334 15.84 -24.38 22.04
N LYS A 335 16.18 -23.35 22.82
CA LYS A 335 17.57 -23.01 23.28
C LYS A 335 18.56 -22.92 22.10
N ALA A 336 18.06 -22.50 20.93
CA ALA A 336 18.83 -22.45 19.69
C ALA A 336 19.26 -21.01 19.36
N LYS A 337 20.45 -20.86 18.76
CA LYS A 337 20.95 -19.59 18.23
C LYS A 337 21.82 -19.83 16.99
N ALA A 338 21.86 -18.85 16.09
CA ALA A 338 22.72 -18.85 14.92
C ALA A 338 23.17 -17.45 14.54
N ASP A 339 24.42 -17.31 14.13
CA ASP A 339 24.96 -16.13 13.47
C ASP A 339 24.87 -16.34 11.96
N LEU A 340 24.22 -15.43 11.26
CA LEU A 340 23.91 -15.55 9.86
C LEU A 340 24.54 -14.40 9.08
N LEU A 341 25.11 -14.69 7.92
CA LEU A 341 25.60 -13.71 6.97
C LEU A 341 24.86 -13.90 5.67
N PHE A 342 24.21 -12.83 5.19
CA PHE A 342 23.46 -12.82 3.95
C PHE A 342 24.18 -12.00 2.89
N GLN A 343 24.33 -12.55 1.69
CA GLN A 343 24.71 -11.78 0.52
C GLN A 343 23.53 -10.89 0.06
N PRO A 344 23.77 -9.90 -0.82
CA PRO A 344 22.68 -9.14 -1.45
C PRO A 344 21.60 -10.07 -2.03
N PHE A 345 20.33 -9.84 -1.68
CA PHE A 345 19.17 -10.61 -2.16
C PHE A 345 19.22 -12.11 -1.89
N GLU A 346 20.01 -12.55 -0.90
CA GLU A 346 20.12 -13.96 -0.57
C GLU A 346 18.96 -14.47 0.25
N ILE A 347 18.49 -15.67 -0.07
CA ILE A 347 17.51 -16.45 0.69
C ILE A 347 18.26 -17.58 1.41
N LYS A 348 18.01 -17.71 2.72
CA LYS A 348 18.48 -18.83 3.51
C LYS A 348 17.32 -19.62 4.09
N THR A 349 17.38 -20.93 3.96
CA THR A 349 16.46 -21.85 4.62
C THR A 349 17.20 -22.61 5.70
N LEU A 350 16.68 -22.56 6.92
CA LEU A 350 17.28 -23.18 8.11
C LEU A 350 16.34 -24.27 8.64
N LEU A 351 16.87 -25.45 8.84
CA LEU A 351 16.23 -26.51 9.61
C LEU A 351 16.66 -26.41 11.08
N LEU A 352 15.71 -26.16 11.97
CA LEU A 352 15.90 -26.24 13.40
C LEU A 352 15.51 -27.63 13.89
N LYS A 353 16.50 -28.42 14.33
CA LYS A 353 16.31 -29.73 14.90
C LYS A 353 17.22 -29.92 16.10
N ASP A 354 16.71 -30.50 17.17
CA ASP A 354 17.45 -30.80 18.42
C ASP A 354 18.23 -29.58 18.99
N GLY A 355 17.65 -28.37 18.89
CA GLY A 355 18.25 -27.13 19.34
C GLY A 355 19.37 -26.56 18.44
N ILE A 356 19.56 -27.10 17.24
CA ILE A 356 20.60 -26.70 16.29
C ILE A 356 19.96 -26.21 14.99
N PHE A 357 20.39 -25.02 14.54
CA PHE A 357 20.10 -24.54 13.20
C PHE A 357 21.09 -25.08 12.21
N ARG A 358 20.61 -25.63 11.11
CA ARG A 358 21.40 -26.06 9.96
C ARG A 358 20.85 -25.45 8.70
N GLU A 359 21.68 -24.88 7.87
CA GLU A 359 21.29 -24.38 6.57
C GLU A 359 21.02 -25.53 5.60
N VAL A 360 19.88 -25.50 4.92
CA VAL A 360 19.39 -26.53 4.00
C VAL A 360 18.96 -25.91 2.67
N LEU A 361 18.64 -26.71 1.67
CA LEU A 361 18.06 -26.24 0.41
C LEU A 361 16.62 -25.74 0.63
N LEU A 362 16.06 -25.06 -0.38
CA LEU A 362 14.72 -24.47 -0.29
C LEU A 362 13.61 -25.48 0.01
N ASP A 363 13.79 -26.72 -0.42
CA ASP A 363 12.87 -27.84 -0.18
C ASP A 363 13.09 -28.53 1.17
N GLY A 364 14.08 -28.07 1.95
CA GLY A 364 14.42 -28.64 3.25
C GLY A 364 15.40 -29.82 3.20
N SER A 365 15.89 -30.23 2.02
CA SER A 365 16.94 -31.24 1.89
C SER A 365 18.30 -30.69 2.28
N ASP A 366 19.21 -31.58 2.68
CA ASP A 366 20.56 -31.19 3.06
C ASP A 366 21.31 -30.56 1.89
N LYS A 367 22.10 -29.52 2.19
CA LYS A 367 23.12 -29.02 1.26
C LYS A 367 24.25 -30.08 1.19
N GLU A 368 24.62 -30.48 -0.03
CA GLU A 368 25.80 -31.38 -0.27
C GLU A 368 27.10 -30.72 0.17
#